data_81df8725624dcda8640882ee319e851b
#
_entry.id   81df8725624dcda8640882ee319e851b
#
_cell.length_a   1.000
_cell.length_b   1.000
_cell.length_c   1.000
_cell.angle_alpha   90.00
_cell.angle_beta   90.00
_cell.angle_gamma   90.00
#
_symmetry.space_group_name_H-M   'P 1'
#
loop_
_entity.id
_entity.type
_entity.pdbx_description
1 polymer ?
#
loop_
_entity_poly.entity_id
_entity_poly.type
_entity_poly.pdbx_seq_one_letter_code
_entity_poly.pdbx_strand_id
1 'polypeptide(L)'
;LQYIIVNEAGASVYSASKLATEEFPNFDVGQRSATSMARRLQDPLAELVKIDPKSIGVGQYQHDMNQKKLSEALGGVVEDCVNKVGVDLNTASVSLLEYISGISKTIAKNIVDYREENGKFTSRSQLLKVAKLGPKAFEQCAGFMRISDGKNPLDATGVHPESYDATKAVLEKLGYTMEDVKNRNVVGISKKVSDYKALADEAGVGEITLRDIVKELEKPARDPREDMPKPILRSDVLEMKDLTPGMVLKGTVRNVIDFGCFVDIGVHQDGLVHISEICDRYIKHPLEAVSVGDIVDVQVMSVDLKKQRIQLTIRSEEHTSELQSHHDLVCRLLLEK
;
A
#
# COMPACT_ATOMS: atom_id res chain seq x y z
N LEU A 1 -13.60 -23.28 -3.74
CA LEU A 1 -12.45 -22.89 -2.93
C LEU A 1 -11.55 -22.03 -3.81
N GLN A 2 -11.07 -20.90 -3.31
CA GLN A 2 -10.11 -20.05 -4.02
C GLN A 2 -8.77 -20.11 -3.30
N TYR A 3 -7.67 -19.94 -4.03
CA TYR A 3 -6.33 -19.89 -3.47
C TYR A 3 -5.50 -18.77 -4.11
N ILE A 4 -4.42 -18.40 -3.44
CA ILE A 4 -3.43 -17.45 -3.93
C ILE A 4 -2.04 -17.88 -3.45
N ILE A 5 -1.04 -17.60 -4.28
CA ILE A 5 0.36 -17.81 -3.90
C ILE A 5 0.86 -16.52 -3.25
N VAL A 6 1.36 -16.62 -2.02
CA VAL A 6 1.90 -15.50 -1.26
C VAL A 6 3.41 -15.63 -1.17
N ASN A 7 4.13 -14.51 -1.36
CA ASN A 7 5.59 -14.49 -1.23
C ASN A 7 6.00 -14.81 0.22
N GLU A 8 6.88 -15.80 0.39
CA GLU A 8 7.33 -16.29 1.70
C GLU A 8 8.60 -15.60 2.23
N ALA A 9 9.19 -14.65 1.50
CA ALA A 9 10.44 -14.00 1.90
C ALA A 9 10.37 -13.49 3.34
N GLY A 10 11.37 -13.84 4.16
CA GLY A 10 11.47 -13.50 5.57
C GLY A 10 10.48 -14.20 6.53
N ALA A 11 9.60 -15.10 6.04
CA ALA A 11 8.64 -15.79 6.90
C ALA A 11 9.31 -16.66 7.99
N SER A 12 10.41 -17.32 7.65
CA SER A 12 11.21 -18.11 8.59
C SER A 12 11.87 -17.24 9.67
N VAL A 13 12.32 -16.03 9.30
CA VAL A 13 12.91 -15.07 10.24
C VAL A 13 11.85 -14.62 11.26
N TYR A 14 10.66 -14.27 10.80
CA TYR A 14 9.56 -13.90 11.70
C TYR A 14 9.15 -15.06 12.61
N SER A 15 8.86 -16.25 12.04
CA SER A 15 8.32 -17.37 12.81
C SER A 15 9.25 -17.89 13.91
N ALA A 16 10.56 -17.74 13.74
CA ALA A 16 11.58 -18.04 14.74
C ALA A 16 11.87 -16.89 15.73
N SER A 17 11.27 -15.71 15.52
CA SER A 17 11.53 -14.53 16.33
C SER A 17 10.86 -14.61 17.71
N LYS A 18 11.41 -13.82 18.66
CA LYS A 18 10.79 -13.62 19.97
C LYS A 18 9.39 -13.00 19.85
N LEU A 19 9.23 -12.04 18.92
CA LEU A 19 7.95 -11.39 18.65
C LEU A 19 6.88 -12.42 18.27
N ALA A 20 7.17 -13.34 17.34
CA ALA A 20 6.23 -14.36 16.94
C ALA A 20 5.88 -15.34 18.07
N THR A 21 6.84 -15.57 18.98
CA THR A 21 6.61 -16.39 20.18
C THR A 21 5.68 -15.66 21.17
N GLU A 22 5.82 -14.36 21.33
CA GLU A 22 4.96 -13.55 22.19
C GLU A 22 3.55 -13.40 21.58
N GLU A 23 3.44 -13.21 20.26
CA GLU A 23 2.13 -13.14 19.57
C GLU A 23 1.37 -14.49 19.58
N PHE A 24 2.08 -15.60 19.46
CA PHE A 24 1.50 -16.95 19.36
C PHE A 24 2.25 -17.95 20.25
N PRO A 25 2.09 -17.86 21.58
CA PRO A 25 2.84 -18.69 22.52
C PRO A 25 2.55 -20.19 22.37
N ASN A 26 1.34 -20.55 21.93
CA ASN A 26 0.88 -21.93 21.79
C ASN A 26 1.06 -22.52 20.38
N PHE A 27 1.58 -21.74 19.43
CA PHE A 27 1.81 -22.18 18.06
C PHE A 27 3.25 -22.66 17.89
N ASP A 28 3.44 -23.69 17.08
CA ASP A 28 4.76 -24.06 16.59
C ASP A 28 5.26 -23.08 15.51
N VAL A 29 6.52 -23.24 15.10
CA VAL A 29 7.15 -22.36 14.10
C VAL A 29 6.43 -22.41 12.75
N GLY A 30 5.93 -23.59 12.33
CA GLY A 30 5.18 -23.77 11.10
C GLY A 30 3.83 -23.05 11.15
N GLN A 31 3.10 -23.16 12.24
CA GLN A 31 1.82 -22.49 12.45
C GLN A 31 1.99 -20.96 12.50
N ARG A 32 3.05 -20.45 13.14
CA ARG A 32 3.38 -19.02 13.16
C ARG A 32 3.67 -18.51 11.74
N SER A 33 4.46 -19.25 10.96
CA SER A 33 4.77 -18.92 9.57
C SER A 33 3.51 -18.89 8.71
N ALA A 34 2.69 -19.92 8.77
CA ALA A 34 1.43 -20.00 8.01
C ALA A 34 0.47 -18.86 8.35
N THR A 35 0.35 -18.52 9.64
CA THR A 35 -0.49 -17.40 10.09
C THR A 35 0.02 -16.07 9.55
N SER A 36 1.33 -15.83 9.60
CA SER A 36 1.94 -14.61 9.06
C SER A 36 1.72 -14.49 7.55
N MET A 37 1.90 -15.60 6.80
CA MET A 37 1.66 -15.60 5.36
C MET A 37 0.20 -15.31 5.00
N ALA A 38 -0.77 -15.87 5.74
CA ALA A 38 -2.18 -15.57 5.56
C ALA A 38 -2.49 -14.08 5.84
N ARG A 39 -1.89 -13.51 6.89
CA ARG A 39 -2.05 -12.09 7.25
C ARG A 39 -1.41 -11.15 6.23
N ARG A 40 -0.35 -11.55 5.52
CA ARG A 40 0.23 -10.75 4.42
C ARG A 40 -0.79 -10.48 3.32
N LEU A 41 -1.73 -11.39 3.09
CA LEU A 41 -2.80 -11.17 2.13
C LEU A 41 -3.82 -10.14 2.62
N GLN A 42 -4.07 -10.09 3.93
CA GLN A 42 -5.02 -9.15 4.54
C GLN A 42 -4.43 -7.74 4.67
N ASP A 43 -3.24 -7.65 5.24
CA ASP A 43 -2.50 -6.40 5.43
C ASP A 43 -0.99 -6.67 5.35
N PRO A 44 -0.41 -6.58 4.14
CA PRO A 44 1.01 -6.85 3.93
C PRO A 44 1.91 -5.91 4.73
N LEU A 45 1.54 -4.63 4.88
CA LEU A 45 2.35 -3.67 5.61
C LEU A 45 2.43 -4.02 7.10
N ALA A 46 1.30 -4.34 7.73
CA ALA A 46 1.23 -4.69 9.16
C ALA A 46 2.05 -5.95 9.50
N GLU A 47 2.20 -6.89 8.55
CA GLU A 47 3.02 -8.09 8.74
C GLU A 47 4.50 -7.88 8.39
N LEU A 48 4.79 -7.20 7.26
CA LEU A 48 6.17 -7.04 6.78
C LEU A 48 7.01 -6.13 7.68
N VAL A 49 6.41 -5.15 8.37
CA VAL A 49 7.13 -4.30 9.35
C VAL A 49 7.68 -5.08 10.55
N LYS A 50 7.23 -6.31 10.79
CA LYS A 50 7.74 -7.20 11.84
C LYS A 50 9.08 -7.87 11.47
N ILE A 51 9.52 -7.73 10.22
CA ILE A 51 10.69 -8.38 9.66
C ILE A 51 11.71 -7.31 9.28
N ASP A 52 12.99 -7.52 9.63
CA ASP A 52 14.06 -6.64 9.14
C ASP A 52 14.06 -6.66 7.59
N PRO A 53 13.92 -5.50 6.92
CA PRO A 53 13.89 -5.42 5.46
C PRO A 53 15.07 -6.11 4.78
N LYS A 54 16.23 -6.17 5.41
CA LYS A 54 17.39 -6.91 4.90
C LYS A 54 17.15 -8.41 4.77
N SER A 55 16.26 -8.96 5.58
CA SER A 55 15.91 -10.39 5.55
C SER A 55 14.96 -10.74 4.40
N ILE A 56 14.32 -9.75 3.80
CA ILE A 56 13.44 -9.93 2.62
C ILE A 56 14.27 -9.94 1.33
N GLY A 57 15.44 -9.31 1.36
CA GLY A 57 16.34 -9.16 0.22
C GLY A 57 16.05 -7.87 -0.56
N VAL A 58 17.00 -6.93 -0.50
CA VAL A 58 16.86 -5.60 -1.12
C VAL A 58 17.74 -5.44 -2.35
N GLY A 59 18.65 -6.37 -2.61
CA GLY A 59 19.48 -6.33 -3.79
C GLY A 59 20.62 -7.36 -3.77
N GLN A 60 21.15 -7.65 -4.95
CA GLN A 60 22.19 -8.65 -5.15
C GLN A 60 23.47 -8.35 -4.35
N TYR A 61 23.84 -7.08 -4.22
CA TYR A 61 25.06 -6.62 -3.56
C TYR A 61 24.84 -6.07 -2.15
N GLN A 62 23.72 -6.41 -1.49
CA GLN A 62 23.45 -5.89 -0.15
C GLN A 62 24.54 -6.24 0.88
N HIS A 63 25.24 -7.37 0.71
CA HIS A 63 26.29 -7.80 1.63
C HIS A 63 27.57 -6.98 1.50
N ASP A 64 27.82 -6.38 0.34
CA ASP A 64 29.00 -5.54 0.07
C ASP A 64 28.81 -4.09 0.55
N MET A 65 27.60 -3.72 0.94
CA MET A 65 27.26 -2.38 1.41
C MET A 65 27.58 -2.20 2.90
N ASN A 66 27.76 -0.94 3.31
CA ASN A 66 27.86 -0.61 4.73
C ASN A 66 26.51 -0.93 5.43
N GLN A 67 26.50 -1.97 6.27
CA GLN A 67 25.30 -2.51 6.88
C GLN A 67 24.55 -1.52 7.79
N LYS A 68 25.26 -0.59 8.44
CA LYS A 68 24.66 0.45 9.26
C LYS A 68 23.89 1.45 8.40
N LYS A 69 24.52 1.98 7.36
CA LYS A 69 23.87 2.91 6.42
C LYS A 69 22.69 2.26 5.69
N LEU A 70 22.85 0.98 5.30
CA LEU A 70 21.77 0.23 4.69
C LEU A 70 20.57 0.10 5.62
N SER A 71 20.79 -0.24 6.89
CA SER A 71 19.71 -0.34 7.89
C SER A 71 19.02 1.00 8.14
N GLU A 72 19.79 2.09 8.23
CA GLU A 72 19.25 3.45 8.41
C GLU A 72 18.39 3.87 7.21
N ALA A 73 18.88 3.64 5.98
CA ALA A 73 18.15 3.96 4.77
C ALA A 73 16.85 3.16 4.63
N LEU A 74 16.92 1.84 4.85
CA LEU A 74 15.74 0.96 4.79
C LEU A 74 14.73 1.29 5.89
N GLY A 75 15.20 1.60 7.10
CA GLY A 75 14.34 2.07 8.20
C GLY A 75 13.58 3.33 7.83
N GLY A 76 14.25 4.32 7.22
CA GLY A 76 13.62 5.54 6.72
C GLY A 76 12.55 5.26 5.65
N VAL A 77 12.83 4.35 4.70
CA VAL A 77 11.83 3.97 3.69
C VAL A 77 10.60 3.32 4.32
N VAL A 78 10.79 2.42 5.29
CA VAL A 78 9.65 1.80 6.00
C VAL A 78 8.85 2.84 6.76
N GLU A 79 9.51 3.76 7.47
CA GLU A 79 8.86 4.86 8.18
C GLU A 79 8.05 5.74 7.22
N ASP A 80 8.63 6.16 6.10
CA ASP A 80 7.93 6.94 5.08
C ASP A 80 6.70 6.20 4.53
N CYS A 81 6.82 4.91 4.24
CA CYS A 81 5.70 4.10 3.76
C CYS A 81 4.58 4.01 4.79
N VAL A 82 4.91 3.74 6.07
CA VAL A 82 3.92 3.61 7.15
C VAL A 82 3.21 4.95 7.40
N ASN A 83 3.95 6.05 7.46
CA ASN A 83 3.38 7.38 7.67
C ASN A 83 2.50 7.80 6.48
N LYS A 84 2.90 7.51 5.25
CA LYS A 84 2.12 7.81 4.05
C LYS A 84 0.78 7.05 4.00
N VAL A 85 0.78 5.78 4.38
CA VAL A 85 -0.44 4.96 4.47
C VAL A 85 -1.27 5.40 5.67
N GLY A 86 -0.63 5.74 6.79
CA GLY A 86 -1.26 5.93 8.09
C GLY A 86 -1.66 4.60 8.73
N VAL A 87 -2.07 4.65 9.99
CA VAL A 87 -2.45 3.46 10.75
C VAL A 87 -3.80 3.64 11.44
N ASP A 88 -4.59 2.59 11.51
CA ASP A 88 -5.77 2.58 12.37
C ASP A 88 -5.36 2.36 13.83
N LEU A 89 -5.68 3.34 14.68
CA LEU A 89 -5.27 3.37 16.08
C LEU A 89 -5.85 2.19 16.89
N ASN A 90 -7.00 1.68 16.45
CA ASN A 90 -7.71 0.61 17.14
C ASN A 90 -7.26 -0.81 16.73
N THR A 91 -6.54 -0.95 15.62
CA THR A 91 -6.12 -2.27 15.10
C THR A 91 -4.60 -2.42 14.99
N ALA A 92 -3.86 -1.31 14.91
CA ALA A 92 -2.42 -1.33 14.73
C ALA A 92 -1.69 -2.10 15.85
N SER A 93 -0.69 -2.89 15.45
CA SER A 93 0.23 -3.58 16.37
C SER A 93 1.30 -2.64 16.92
N VAL A 94 1.96 -3.03 18.01
CA VAL A 94 3.12 -2.30 18.56
C VAL A 94 4.16 -2.10 17.46
N SER A 95 4.49 -3.14 16.70
CA SER A 95 5.50 -3.09 15.64
C SER A 95 5.16 -2.10 14.52
N LEU A 96 3.89 -1.93 14.18
CA LEU A 96 3.45 -0.96 13.18
C LEU A 96 3.49 0.46 13.75
N LEU A 97 3.05 0.65 14.99
CA LEU A 97 3.04 1.95 15.67
C LEU A 97 4.44 2.51 15.88
N GLU A 98 5.48 1.67 16.07
CA GLU A 98 6.87 2.09 16.22
C GLU A 98 7.41 2.88 15.02
N TYR A 99 6.83 2.70 13.83
CA TYR A 99 7.22 3.43 12.62
C TYR A 99 6.47 4.74 12.42
N ILE A 100 5.53 5.08 13.32
CA ILE A 100 4.87 6.38 13.26
C ILE A 100 5.78 7.46 13.83
N SER A 101 5.88 8.58 13.12
CA SER A 101 6.70 9.72 13.53
C SER A 101 6.35 10.17 14.97
N GLY A 102 7.37 10.36 15.79
CA GLY A 102 7.22 10.75 17.19
C GLY A 102 6.85 9.61 18.15
N ILE A 103 6.69 8.36 17.69
CA ILE A 103 6.33 7.21 18.53
C ILE A 103 7.53 6.31 18.77
N SER A 104 7.95 6.24 20.04
CA SER A 104 8.96 5.25 20.47
C SER A 104 8.30 3.90 20.79
N LYS A 105 9.11 2.85 20.83
CA LYS A 105 8.66 1.49 21.23
C LYS A 105 7.85 1.47 22.53
N THR A 106 8.29 2.25 23.53
CA THR A 106 7.58 2.35 24.81
C THR A 106 6.20 3.00 24.64
N ILE A 107 6.12 4.08 23.83
CA ILE A 107 4.86 4.77 23.57
C ILE A 107 3.93 3.86 22.77
N ALA A 108 4.45 3.16 21.76
CA ALA A 108 3.67 2.18 20.96
C ALA A 108 3.03 1.10 21.84
N LYS A 109 3.81 0.55 22.79
CA LYS A 109 3.29 -0.39 23.77
C LYS A 109 2.21 0.24 24.65
N ASN A 110 2.47 1.43 25.20
CA ASN A 110 1.49 2.11 26.05
C ASN A 110 0.18 2.44 25.34
N ILE A 111 0.21 2.69 24.00
CA ILE A 111 -0.99 2.89 23.20
C ILE A 111 -1.82 1.60 23.16
N VAL A 112 -1.16 0.46 22.94
CA VAL A 112 -1.85 -0.84 22.91
C VAL A 112 -2.38 -1.20 24.29
N ASP A 113 -1.58 -1.06 25.34
CA ASP A 113 -1.99 -1.32 26.72
C ASP A 113 -3.20 -0.43 27.10
N TYR A 114 -3.16 0.86 26.77
CA TYR A 114 -4.28 1.79 26.99
C TYR A 114 -5.56 1.32 26.30
N ARG A 115 -5.47 0.86 25.05
CA ARG A 115 -6.59 0.35 24.27
C ARG A 115 -7.16 -0.93 24.90
N GLU A 116 -6.33 -1.81 25.41
CA GLU A 116 -6.76 -3.05 26.06
C GLU A 116 -7.47 -2.77 27.41
N GLU A 117 -6.99 -1.80 28.16
CA GLU A 117 -7.54 -1.42 29.47
C GLU A 117 -8.80 -0.56 29.38
N ASN A 118 -8.85 0.39 28.44
CA ASN A 118 -9.89 1.43 28.37
C ASN A 118 -10.85 1.26 27.19
N GLY A 119 -10.62 0.24 26.34
CA GLY A 119 -11.38 0.02 25.12
C GLY A 119 -10.89 0.88 23.96
N LYS A 120 -11.64 0.83 22.85
CA LYS A 120 -11.31 1.53 21.61
C LYS A 120 -11.18 3.03 21.77
N PHE A 121 -10.21 3.62 21.09
CA PHE A 121 -10.13 5.07 20.93
C PHE A 121 -11.32 5.57 20.10
N THR A 122 -11.97 6.62 20.57
CA THR A 122 -13.09 7.28 19.90
C THR A 122 -12.74 8.67 19.40
N SER A 123 -11.58 9.21 19.81
CA SER A 123 -11.04 10.46 19.30
C SER A 123 -9.50 10.47 19.43
N ARG A 124 -8.83 11.19 18.54
CA ARG A 124 -7.37 11.38 18.58
C ARG A 124 -6.90 12.05 19.85
N SER A 125 -7.71 12.93 20.45
CA SER A 125 -7.37 13.62 21.71
C SER A 125 -7.16 12.67 22.88
N GLN A 126 -7.70 11.45 22.84
CA GLN A 126 -7.46 10.44 23.87
C GLN A 126 -6.01 9.94 23.90
N LEU A 127 -5.24 10.12 22.82
CA LEU A 127 -3.80 9.83 22.81
C LEU A 127 -3.03 10.60 23.91
N LEU A 128 -3.47 11.82 24.24
CA LEU A 128 -2.88 12.61 25.32
C LEU A 128 -3.04 11.99 26.72
N LYS A 129 -3.91 10.97 26.86
CA LYS A 129 -4.08 10.20 28.09
C LYS A 129 -3.14 8.99 28.18
N VAL A 130 -2.47 8.67 27.07
CA VAL A 130 -1.53 7.56 27.00
C VAL A 130 -0.24 7.91 27.74
N ALA A 131 0.23 7.02 28.59
CA ALA A 131 1.45 7.23 29.38
C ALA A 131 2.66 7.51 28.46
N LYS A 132 3.44 8.55 28.80
CA LYS A 132 4.62 9.02 28.06
C LYS A 132 4.35 9.65 26.69
N LEU A 133 3.11 9.73 26.23
CA LEU A 133 2.74 10.44 25.02
C LEU A 133 2.38 11.89 25.39
N GLY A 134 3.39 12.75 25.35
CA GLY A 134 3.21 14.18 25.65
C GLY A 134 2.71 14.99 24.44
N PRO A 135 2.41 16.30 24.64
CA PRO A 135 1.90 17.17 23.57
C PRO A 135 2.77 17.18 22.31
N LYS A 136 4.09 17.21 22.46
CA LYS A 136 5.02 17.22 21.32
C LYS A 136 4.94 15.92 20.49
N ALA A 137 4.86 14.76 21.14
CA ALA A 137 4.71 13.48 20.46
C ALA A 137 3.32 13.40 19.80
N PHE A 138 2.28 13.91 20.43
CA PHE A 138 0.94 14.01 19.88
C PHE A 138 0.92 14.85 18.58
N GLU A 139 1.53 16.03 18.62
CA GLU A 139 1.66 16.91 17.45
C GLU A 139 2.35 16.21 16.28
N GLN A 140 3.37 15.39 16.53
CA GLN A 140 4.08 14.65 15.50
C GLN A 140 3.31 13.46 14.93
N CYS A 141 2.53 12.75 15.74
CA CYS A 141 1.92 11.48 15.34
C CYS A 141 0.44 11.59 14.93
N ALA A 142 -0.29 12.61 15.41
CA ALA A 142 -1.75 12.63 15.32
C ALA A 142 -2.31 12.59 13.88
N GLY A 143 -1.62 13.19 12.91
CA GLY A 143 -2.01 13.17 11.51
C GLY A 143 -1.95 11.78 10.87
N PHE A 144 -1.10 10.90 11.37
CA PHE A 144 -0.90 9.55 10.82
C PHE A 144 -1.75 8.48 11.52
N MET A 145 -2.36 8.82 12.66
CA MET A 145 -3.19 7.90 13.43
C MET A 145 -4.66 8.13 13.13
N ARG A 146 -5.32 7.16 12.55
CA ARG A 146 -6.71 7.25 12.08
C ARG A 146 -7.65 6.48 13.01
N ILE A 147 -8.90 6.94 13.10
CA ILE A 147 -9.99 6.29 13.83
C ILE A 147 -11.20 6.27 12.91
N SER A 148 -11.46 5.11 12.31
CA SER A 148 -12.52 4.96 11.29
C SER A 148 -13.93 5.23 11.87
N ASP A 149 -14.17 4.78 13.11
CA ASP A 149 -15.48 4.90 13.80
C ASP A 149 -15.43 5.97 14.90
N GLY A 150 -14.63 7.03 14.74
CA GLY A 150 -14.45 8.09 15.70
C GLY A 150 -15.68 9.02 15.83
N LYS A 151 -15.72 9.76 16.94
CA LYS A 151 -16.76 10.80 17.16
C LYS A 151 -16.64 11.95 16.18
N ASN A 152 -15.42 12.31 15.79
CA ASN A 152 -15.15 13.33 14.81
C ASN A 152 -14.79 12.67 13.47
N PRO A 153 -15.55 12.92 12.39
CA PRO A 153 -15.23 12.35 11.06
C PRO A 153 -13.83 12.69 10.56
N LEU A 154 -13.24 13.81 10.97
CA LEU A 154 -11.88 14.18 10.60
C LEU A 154 -10.82 13.26 11.23
N ASP A 155 -11.15 12.56 12.32
CA ASP A 155 -10.24 11.57 12.91
C ASP A 155 -9.99 10.35 11.98
N ALA A 156 -10.88 10.13 11.00
CA ALA A 156 -10.69 9.11 9.97
C ALA A 156 -9.83 9.58 8.79
N THR A 157 -9.45 10.85 8.73
CA THR A 157 -8.71 11.48 7.63
C THR A 157 -7.25 11.69 7.99
N GLY A 158 -6.39 12.07 7.03
CA GLY A 158 -5.01 12.52 7.26
C GLY A 158 -4.90 13.99 7.74
N VAL A 159 -6.02 14.71 7.85
CA VAL A 159 -6.01 16.10 8.34
C VAL A 159 -5.51 16.15 9.77
N HIS A 160 -4.53 17.01 10.04
CA HIS A 160 -3.97 17.18 11.37
C HIS A 160 -4.97 17.86 12.32
N PRO A 161 -5.04 17.47 13.61
CA PRO A 161 -5.99 18.08 14.56
C PRO A 161 -5.90 19.62 14.68
N GLU A 162 -4.72 20.20 14.51
CA GLU A 162 -4.53 21.66 14.50
C GLU A 162 -5.31 22.36 13.37
N SER A 163 -5.56 21.65 12.28
CA SER A 163 -6.25 22.18 11.10
C SER A 163 -7.76 21.89 11.12
N TYR A 164 -8.32 21.31 12.19
CA TYR A 164 -9.74 20.93 12.23
C TYR A 164 -10.67 22.12 12.12
N ASP A 165 -10.38 23.22 12.80
CA ASP A 165 -11.24 24.41 12.76
C ASP A 165 -11.17 25.09 11.40
N ALA A 166 -9.98 25.19 10.81
CA ALA A 166 -9.82 25.67 9.43
C ALA A 166 -10.55 24.77 8.43
N THR A 167 -10.46 23.44 8.61
CA THR A 167 -11.16 22.46 7.77
C THR A 167 -12.68 22.62 7.85
N LYS A 168 -13.25 22.82 9.05
CA LYS A 168 -14.68 23.09 9.23
C LYS A 168 -15.11 24.36 8.52
N ALA A 169 -14.35 25.47 8.68
CA ALA A 169 -14.63 26.74 7.99
C ALA A 169 -14.63 26.58 6.46
N VAL A 170 -13.67 25.82 5.92
CA VAL A 170 -13.58 25.51 4.48
C VAL A 170 -14.81 24.69 4.02
N LEU A 171 -15.18 23.66 4.76
CA LEU A 171 -16.36 22.84 4.44
C LEU A 171 -17.64 23.66 4.44
N GLU A 172 -17.90 24.46 5.49
CA GLU A 172 -19.06 25.34 5.60
C GLU A 172 -19.14 26.32 4.41
N LYS A 173 -18.02 26.93 4.04
CA LYS A 173 -17.96 27.87 2.93
C LYS A 173 -18.24 27.23 1.58
N LEU A 174 -17.81 25.98 1.39
CA LEU A 174 -18.07 25.21 0.16
C LEU A 174 -19.43 24.50 0.17
N GLY A 175 -20.23 24.68 1.24
CA GLY A 175 -21.57 24.13 1.37
C GLY A 175 -21.59 22.64 1.74
N TYR A 176 -20.58 22.17 2.43
CA TYR A 176 -20.49 20.81 2.95
C TYR A 176 -20.61 20.77 4.48
N THR A 177 -21.08 19.64 4.99
CA THR A 177 -21.22 19.36 6.41
C THR A 177 -20.22 18.29 6.87
N MET A 178 -20.04 18.15 8.18
CA MET A 178 -19.26 17.05 8.77
C MET A 178 -19.89 15.68 8.49
N GLU A 179 -21.19 15.61 8.29
CA GLU A 179 -21.91 14.41 7.86
C GLU A 179 -21.50 13.99 6.43
N ASP A 180 -21.29 14.97 5.54
CA ASP A 180 -20.82 14.71 4.19
C ASP A 180 -19.39 14.10 4.19
N VAL A 181 -18.53 14.56 5.09
CA VAL A 181 -17.20 13.96 5.28
C VAL A 181 -17.33 12.52 5.74
N LYS A 182 -18.18 12.24 6.74
CA LYS A 182 -18.44 10.91 7.27
C LYS A 182 -18.96 9.95 6.20
N ASN A 183 -19.85 10.44 5.35
CA ASN A 183 -20.48 9.65 4.30
C ASN A 183 -19.67 9.62 2.99
N ARG A 184 -18.47 10.22 2.97
CA ARG A 184 -17.59 10.35 1.80
C ARG A 184 -18.26 11.06 0.60
N ASN A 185 -19.16 12.01 0.87
CA ASN A 185 -19.91 12.76 -0.14
C ASN A 185 -19.19 14.04 -0.60
N VAL A 186 -17.93 14.24 -0.21
CA VAL A 186 -17.12 15.42 -0.55
C VAL A 186 -16.28 15.23 -1.81
N VAL A 187 -16.56 14.21 -2.61
CA VAL A 187 -15.86 13.96 -3.88
C VAL A 187 -16.02 15.15 -4.82
N GLY A 188 -14.88 15.61 -5.40
CA GLY A 188 -14.88 16.76 -6.31
C GLY A 188 -14.88 18.11 -5.61
N ILE A 189 -14.63 18.18 -4.30
CA ILE A 189 -14.50 19.44 -3.53
C ILE A 189 -13.43 20.35 -4.13
N SER A 190 -12.34 19.79 -4.67
CA SER A 190 -11.25 20.55 -5.33
C SER A 190 -11.75 21.41 -6.50
N LYS A 191 -12.78 20.95 -7.22
CA LYS A 191 -13.38 21.68 -8.36
C LYS A 191 -14.22 22.88 -7.92
N LYS A 192 -14.65 22.92 -6.66
CA LYS A 192 -15.41 24.07 -6.10
C LYS A 192 -14.51 25.18 -5.58
N VAL A 193 -13.23 24.92 -5.41
CA VAL A 193 -12.26 25.92 -4.97
C VAL A 193 -11.77 26.72 -6.18
N SER A 194 -12.29 27.94 -6.34
CA SER A 194 -11.90 28.84 -7.44
C SER A 194 -10.58 29.57 -7.17
N ASP A 195 -10.33 29.94 -5.92
CA ASP A 195 -9.10 30.62 -5.48
C ASP A 195 -8.63 30.05 -4.15
N TYR A 196 -7.56 29.25 -4.22
CA TYR A 196 -6.95 28.62 -3.04
C TYR A 196 -6.32 29.65 -2.09
N LYS A 197 -5.75 30.73 -2.62
CA LYS A 197 -5.09 31.74 -1.80
C LYS A 197 -6.11 32.51 -0.95
N ALA A 198 -7.17 33.01 -1.60
CA ALA A 198 -8.22 33.74 -0.89
C ALA A 198 -8.90 32.87 0.17
N LEU A 199 -9.20 31.60 -0.16
CA LEU A 199 -9.82 30.66 0.78
C LEU A 199 -8.89 30.30 1.94
N ALA A 200 -7.58 30.20 1.71
CA ALA A 200 -6.57 29.94 2.74
C ALA A 200 -6.45 31.10 3.72
N ASP A 201 -6.36 32.33 3.20
CA ASP A 201 -6.31 33.54 4.02
C ASP A 201 -7.54 33.66 4.93
N GLU A 202 -8.73 33.38 4.41
CA GLU A 202 -9.98 33.38 5.20
C GLU A 202 -10.05 32.24 6.24
N ALA A 203 -9.53 31.05 5.91
CA ALA A 203 -9.47 29.92 6.85
C ALA A 203 -8.33 30.05 7.87
N GLY A 204 -7.45 31.06 7.72
CA GLY A 204 -6.32 31.29 8.62
C GLY A 204 -5.20 30.23 8.50
N VAL A 205 -5.04 29.64 7.32
CA VAL A 205 -3.99 28.62 7.03
C VAL A 205 -3.17 29.02 5.81
N GLY A 206 -2.02 28.37 5.64
CA GLY A 206 -1.23 28.54 4.41
C GLY A 206 -1.89 27.87 3.20
N GLU A 207 -1.66 28.42 1.99
CA GLU A 207 -2.20 27.88 0.75
C GLU A 207 -1.83 26.40 0.55
N ILE A 208 -0.59 26.00 0.86
CA ILE A 208 -0.13 24.61 0.76
C ILE A 208 -0.95 23.72 1.70
N THR A 209 -1.11 24.12 2.95
CA THR A 209 -1.92 23.41 3.95
C THR A 209 -3.37 23.26 3.49
N LEU A 210 -3.96 24.32 2.89
CA LEU A 210 -5.31 24.23 2.34
C LEU A 210 -5.41 23.22 1.20
N ARG A 211 -4.44 23.19 0.30
CA ARG A 211 -4.39 22.22 -0.81
C ARG A 211 -4.33 20.80 -0.28
N ASP A 212 -3.53 20.55 0.77
CA ASP A 212 -3.43 19.24 1.40
C ASP A 212 -4.75 18.85 2.10
N ILE A 213 -5.39 19.79 2.81
CA ILE A 213 -6.71 19.57 3.42
C ILE A 213 -7.75 19.20 2.34
N VAL A 214 -7.84 19.97 1.25
CA VAL A 214 -8.81 19.71 0.18
C VAL A 214 -8.56 18.37 -0.48
N LYS A 215 -7.29 18.01 -0.75
CA LYS A 215 -6.90 16.73 -1.31
C LYS A 215 -7.27 15.56 -0.39
N GLU A 216 -7.06 15.71 0.91
CA GLU A 216 -7.39 14.69 1.90
C GLU A 216 -8.91 14.54 2.08
N LEU A 217 -9.67 15.64 2.03
CA LEU A 217 -11.13 15.61 2.09
C LEU A 217 -11.75 14.97 0.84
N GLU A 218 -11.16 15.17 -0.34
CA GLU A 218 -11.62 14.58 -1.59
C GLU A 218 -11.52 13.04 -1.57
N LYS A 219 -10.48 12.53 -0.92
CA LYS A 219 -10.21 11.10 -0.77
C LYS A 219 -9.85 10.78 0.68
N PRO A 220 -10.80 10.92 1.62
CA PRO A 220 -10.53 10.72 3.03
C PRO A 220 -10.07 9.29 3.30
N ALA A 221 -9.03 9.17 4.13
CA ALA A 221 -8.43 7.89 4.51
C ALA A 221 -8.02 7.01 3.31
N ARG A 222 -7.65 7.61 2.17
CA ARG A 222 -7.17 6.85 1.03
C ARG A 222 -5.91 6.09 1.41
N ASP A 223 -6.06 4.79 1.43
CA ASP A 223 -4.90 3.89 1.46
C ASP A 223 -4.30 3.88 0.05
N PRO A 224 -3.03 4.30 -0.14
CA PRO A 224 -2.37 4.21 -1.45
C PRO A 224 -2.39 2.80 -2.04
N ARG A 225 -2.57 1.78 -1.19
CA ARG A 225 -2.69 0.38 -1.61
C ARG A 225 -4.01 0.07 -2.32
N GLU A 226 -5.05 0.91 -2.15
CA GLU A 226 -6.33 0.75 -2.88
C GLU A 226 -6.17 0.96 -4.39
N ASP A 227 -5.16 1.74 -4.80
CA ASP A 227 -4.82 1.94 -6.21
C ASP A 227 -3.94 0.80 -6.78
N MET A 228 -3.43 -0.09 -5.92
CA MET A 228 -2.64 -1.24 -6.36
C MET A 228 -3.55 -2.35 -6.90
N PRO A 229 -3.04 -3.16 -7.84
CA PRO A 229 -3.78 -4.29 -8.36
C PRO A 229 -4.24 -5.22 -7.23
N LYS A 230 -5.53 -5.59 -7.24
CA LYS A 230 -6.06 -6.53 -6.25
C LYS A 230 -5.46 -7.92 -6.47
N PRO A 231 -5.23 -8.70 -5.40
CA PRO A 231 -4.73 -10.07 -5.53
C PRO A 231 -5.64 -10.91 -6.42
N ILE A 232 -5.05 -11.63 -7.37
CA ILE A 232 -5.79 -12.56 -8.23
C ILE A 232 -6.04 -13.84 -7.45
N LEU A 233 -7.29 -14.04 -7.03
CA LEU A 233 -7.70 -15.29 -6.41
C LEU A 233 -8.00 -16.32 -7.51
N ARG A 234 -7.39 -17.49 -7.41
CA ARG A 234 -7.50 -18.58 -8.39
C ARG A 234 -8.44 -19.65 -7.87
N SER A 235 -9.30 -20.16 -8.74
CA SER A 235 -10.19 -21.29 -8.44
C SER A 235 -9.68 -22.62 -8.99
N ASP A 236 -8.88 -22.58 -10.04
CA ASP A 236 -8.42 -23.75 -10.77
C ASP A 236 -6.89 -23.82 -10.72
N VAL A 237 -6.37 -25.01 -10.45
CA VAL A 237 -4.95 -25.32 -10.56
C VAL A 237 -4.70 -25.68 -12.01
N LEU A 238 -4.16 -24.74 -12.79
CA LEU A 238 -3.74 -25.00 -14.17
C LEU A 238 -2.34 -25.61 -14.16
N GLU A 239 -2.20 -26.74 -14.83
CA GLU A 239 -0.89 -27.26 -15.19
C GLU A 239 -0.52 -26.79 -16.61
N MET A 240 0.78 -26.80 -16.92
CA MET A 240 1.27 -26.38 -18.26
C MET A 240 0.60 -27.16 -19.40
N LYS A 241 0.22 -28.41 -19.15
CA LYS A 241 -0.48 -29.27 -20.13
C LYS A 241 -1.91 -28.81 -20.45
N ASP A 242 -2.52 -28.04 -19.53
CA ASP A 242 -3.89 -27.57 -19.65
C ASP A 242 -3.96 -26.26 -20.47
N LEU A 243 -2.81 -25.64 -20.74
CA LEU A 243 -2.72 -24.43 -21.52
C LEU A 243 -2.88 -24.73 -23.00
N THR A 244 -3.79 -24.03 -23.64
CA THR A 244 -4.01 -24.10 -25.10
C THR A 244 -3.71 -22.76 -25.77
N PRO A 245 -3.11 -22.74 -26.96
CA PRO A 245 -2.95 -21.50 -27.72
C PRO A 245 -4.30 -20.79 -27.91
N GLY A 246 -4.29 -19.47 -27.75
CA GLY A 246 -5.49 -18.64 -27.79
C GLY A 246 -6.17 -18.43 -26.44
N MET A 247 -5.80 -19.17 -25.38
CA MET A 247 -6.36 -18.99 -24.04
C MET A 247 -5.94 -17.63 -23.48
N VAL A 248 -6.91 -16.85 -22.98
CA VAL A 248 -6.69 -15.56 -22.33
C VAL A 248 -6.71 -15.74 -20.81
N LEU A 249 -5.67 -15.26 -20.14
CA LEU A 249 -5.46 -15.42 -18.70
C LEU A 249 -4.99 -14.09 -18.10
N LYS A 250 -5.34 -13.86 -16.84
CA LYS A 250 -4.74 -12.79 -16.05
C LYS A 250 -3.41 -13.26 -15.47
N GLY A 251 -2.37 -12.45 -15.65
CA GLY A 251 -1.05 -12.73 -15.11
C GLY A 251 -0.46 -11.54 -14.38
N THR A 252 0.55 -11.81 -13.56
CA THR A 252 1.32 -10.77 -12.86
C THR A 252 2.73 -10.71 -13.42
N VAL A 253 3.20 -9.53 -13.80
CA VAL A 253 4.57 -9.31 -14.28
C VAL A 253 5.53 -9.54 -13.12
N ARG A 254 6.37 -10.58 -13.21
CA ARG A 254 7.37 -10.93 -12.19
C ARG A 254 8.73 -10.32 -12.43
N ASN A 255 9.13 -10.25 -13.69
CA ASN A 255 10.43 -9.73 -14.05
C ASN A 255 10.38 -9.05 -15.41
N VAL A 256 11.16 -7.98 -15.59
CA VAL A 256 11.28 -7.22 -16.83
C VAL A 256 12.75 -7.20 -17.23
N ILE A 257 13.04 -7.63 -18.46
CA ILE A 257 14.40 -7.73 -19.04
C ILE A 257 14.44 -7.07 -20.42
N ASP A 258 15.60 -6.85 -20.98
CA ASP A 258 15.79 -6.07 -22.22
C ASP A 258 14.94 -6.55 -23.42
N PHE A 259 14.69 -7.84 -23.51
CA PHE A 259 13.97 -8.43 -24.65
C PHE A 259 12.51 -8.81 -24.35
N GLY A 260 11.99 -8.51 -23.15
CA GLY A 260 10.59 -8.80 -22.79
C GLY A 260 10.30 -8.82 -21.31
N CYS A 261 9.21 -9.42 -20.92
CA CYS A 261 8.88 -9.61 -19.50
C CYS A 261 8.39 -11.05 -19.24
N PHE A 262 8.62 -11.49 -18.00
CA PHE A 262 8.10 -12.75 -17.50
C PHE A 262 6.83 -12.51 -16.70
N VAL A 263 5.78 -13.28 -17.03
CA VAL A 263 4.45 -13.13 -16.45
C VAL A 263 4.03 -14.45 -15.79
N ASP A 264 3.71 -14.39 -14.51
CA ASP A 264 3.10 -15.49 -13.76
C ASP A 264 1.61 -15.59 -14.11
N ILE A 265 1.23 -16.64 -14.80
CA ILE A 265 -0.15 -16.94 -15.18
C ILE A 265 -0.79 -18.04 -14.30
N GLY A 266 -0.08 -18.48 -13.25
CA GLY A 266 -0.59 -19.46 -12.30
C GLY A 266 -0.22 -20.90 -12.53
N VAL A 267 0.65 -21.15 -13.48
CA VAL A 267 1.33 -22.44 -13.66
C VAL A 267 2.71 -22.36 -13.01
N HIS A 268 3.36 -23.51 -12.77
CA HIS A 268 4.68 -23.55 -12.12
C HIS A 268 5.81 -22.83 -12.91
N GLN A 269 5.55 -22.46 -14.16
CA GLN A 269 6.51 -21.81 -15.04
C GLN A 269 5.99 -20.46 -15.51
N ASP A 270 6.80 -19.39 -15.35
CA ASP A 270 6.46 -18.08 -15.87
C ASP A 270 6.45 -18.08 -17.42
N GLY A 271 5.47 -17.42 -18.01
CA GLY A 271 5.41 -17.23 -19.45
C GLY A 271 6.23 -16.01 -19.88
N LEU A 272 6.86 -16.09 -21.05
CA LEU A 272 7.60 -14.99 -21.66
C LEU A 272 6.72 -14.21 -22.63
N VAL A 273 6.63 -12.91 -22.41
CA VAL A 273 6.11 -11.94 -23.38
C VAL A 273 7.32 -11.24 -24.01
N HIS A 274 7.54 -11.47 -25.30
CA HIS A 274 8.63 -10.79 -26.02
C HIS A 274 8.30 -9.29 -26.18
N ILE A 275 9.32 -8.43 -26.28
CA ILE A 275 9.14 -6.97 -26.39
C ILE A 275 8.20 -6.57 -27.54
N SER A 276 8.19 -7.30 -28.66
CA SER A 276 7.28 -7.07 -29.78
C SER A 276 5.83 -7.40 -29.47
N GLU A 277 5.57 -8.17 -28.42
CA GLU A 277 4.26 -8.68 -28.03
C GLU A 277 3.67 -7.94 -26.81
N ILE A 278 4.34 -6.88 -26.32
CA ILE A 278 3.89 -6.11 -25.16
C ILE A 278 2.86 -5.05 -25.57
N CYS A 279 3.13 -4.33 -26.66
CA CYS A 279 2.23 -3.27 -27.16
C CYS A 279 2.40 -3.05 -28.66
N ASP A 280 1.46 -2.31 -29.27
CA ASP A 280 1.45 -2.05 -30.72
C ASP A 280 2.43 -0.95 -31.15
N ARG A 281 2.88 -0.11 -30.23
CA ARG A 281 3.88 0.91 -30.48
C ARG A 281 5.30 0.37 -30.33
N TYR A 282 6.23 0.94 -31.08
CA TYR A 282 7.65 0.64 -30.88
C TYR A 282 8.12 1.19 -29.53
N ILE A 283 8.69 0.31 -28.70
CA ILE A 283 9.33 0.63 -27.42
C ILE A 283 10.79 0.17 -27.47
N LYS A 284 11.69 0.94 -26.85
CA LYS A 284 13.11 0.60 -26.78
C LYS A 284 13.40 -0.39 -25.64
N HIS A 285 12.65 -0.28 -24.56
CA HIS A 285 12.76 -1.16 -23.41
C HIS A 285 11.37 -1.50 -22.83
N PRO A 286 11.13 -2.75 -22.41
CA PRO A 286 9.84 -3.17 -21.88
C PRO A 286 9.33 -2.37 -20.69
N LEU A 287 10.19 -1.79 -19.86
CA LEU A 287 9.82 -0.89 -18.75
C LEU A 287 9.08 0.40 -19.19
N GLU A 288 9.10 0.73 -20.50
CA GLU A 288 8.29 1.83 -21.03
C GLU A 288 6.80 1.50 -21.12
N ALA A 289 6.43 0.23 -20.99
CA ALA A 289 5.05 -0.23 -21.15
C ALA A 289 4.54 -1.06 -19.95
N VAL A 290 5.41 -1.78 -19.25
CA VAL A 290 5.03 -2.65 -18.12
C VAL A 290 6.04 -2.54 -16.99
N SER A 291 5.56 -2.69 -15.76
CA SER A 291 6.37 -2.70 -14.54
C SER A 291 6.22 -4.00 -13.77
N VAL A 292 7.22 -4.34 -12.95
CA VAL A 292 7.14 -5.50 -12.07
C VAL A 292 5.99 -5.31 -11.09
N GLY A 293 5.10 -6.31 -11.00
CA GLY A 293 3.90 -6.28 -10.16
C GLY A 293 2.63 -5.89 -10.92
N ASP A 294 2.71 -5.44 -12.17
CA ASP A 294 1.53 -5.14 -12.98
C ASP A 294 0.71 -6.39 -13.24
N ILE A 295 -0.62 -6.24 -13.18
CA ILE A 295 -1.56 -7.27 -13.62
C ILE A 295 -1.94 -7.00 -15.07
N VAL A 296 -1.67 -7.96 -15.91
CA VAL A 296 -1.91 -7.88 -17.36
C VAL A 296 -2.77 -9.04 -17.84
N ASP A 297 -3.63 -8.77 -18.81
CA ASP A 297 -4.30 -9.83 -19.55
C ASP A 297 -3.36 -10.34 -20.64
N VAL A 298 -3.08 -11.63 -20.64
CA VAL A 298 -2.17 -12.27 -21.58
C VAL A 298 -2.88 -13.38 -22.35
N GLN A 299 -2.54 -13.52 -23.62
CA GLN A 299 -3.00 -14.64 -24.44
C GLN A 299 -1.84 -15.62 -24.67
N VAL A 300 -2.13 -16.90 -24.51
CA VAL A 300 -1.17 -17.98 -24.77
C VAL A 300 -0.95 -18.10 -26.28
N MET A 301 0.28 -17.89 -26.73
CA MET A 301 0.66 -18.08 -28.14
C MET A 301 1.08 -19.52 -28.42
N SER A 302 1.97 -20.03 -27.59
CA SER A 302 2.48 -21.41 -27.74
C SER A 302 2.96 -21.98 -26.41
N VAL A 303 2.90 -23.30 -26.27
CA VAL A 303 3.39 -24.04 -25.11
C VAL A 303 4.32 -25.16 -25.58
N ASP A 304 5.56 -25.14 -25.15
CA ASP A 304 6.53 -26.22 -25.38
C ASP A 304 6.74 -27.01 -24.08
N LEU A 305 6.01 -28.11 -23.94
CA LEU A 305 6.09 -28.99 -22.76
C LEU A 305 7.45 -29.64 -22.57
N LYS A 306 8.22 -29.85 -23.65
CA LYS A 306 9.55 -30.48 -23.56
C LYS A 306 10.59 -29.51 -23.03
N LYS A 307 10.52 -28.24 -23.45
CA LYS A 307 11.44 -27.18 -23.03
C LYS A 307 10.93 -26.39 -21.82
N GLN A 308 9.72 -26.71 -21.34
CA GLN A 308 9.04 -25.98 -20.27
C GLN A 308 8.99 -24.45 -20.57
N ARG A 309 8.56 -24.08 -21.77
CA ARG A 309 8.46 -22.69 -22.21
C ARG A 309 7.05 -22.36 -22.62
N ILE A 310 6.58 -21.20 -22.16
CA ILE A 310 5.27 -20.64 -22.50
C ILE A 310 5.55 -19.28 -23.15
N GLN A 311 5.00 -19.09 -24.37
CA GLN A 311 5.03 -17.80 -25.05
C GLN A 311 3.67 -17.14 -24.92
N LEU A 312 3.69 -15.88 -24.51
CA LEU A 312 2.52 -15.06 -24.24
C LEU A 312 2.56 -13.78 -25.08
N THR A 313 1.39 -13.20 -25.34
CA THR A 313 1.24 -11.86 -25.87
C THR A 313 0.28 -11.05 -25.00
N ILE A 314 0.56 -9.76 -24.82
CA ILE A 314 -0.34 -8.77 -24.20
C ILE A 314 -1.16 -8.06 -25.30
N ARG A 315 -0.70 -8.12 -26.55
CA ARG A 315 -1.40 -7.55 -27.72
C ARG A 315 -2.65 -8.37 -28.00
N SER A 316 -3.82 -7.87 -27.63
CA SER A 316 -5.10 -8.41 -28.08
C SER A 316 -5.90 -7.29 -28.75
N GLU A 317 -6.60 -7.63 -29.82
CA GLU A 317 -7.39 -6.66 -30.61
C GLU A 317 -8.48 -5.95 -29.78
N GLU A 318 -8.85 -6.47 -28.61
CA GLU A 318 -9.91 -5.94 -27.75
C GLU A 318 -9.44 -4.99 -26.63
N HIS A 319 -8.13 -4.95 -26.27
CA HIS A 319 -7.65 -4.22 -25.09
C HIS A 319 -6.90 -2.92 -25.37
N THR A 320 -6.84 -2.45 -26.60
CA THR A 320 -6.13 -1.20 -26.99
C THR A 320 -6.70 0.07 -26.35
N SER A 321 -7.91 0.07 -25.82
CA SER A 321 -8.56 1.25 -25.24
C SER A 321 -8.34 1.43 -23.74
N GLU A 322 -8.13 0.37 -22.95
CA GLU A 322 -8.00 0.46 -21.49
C GLU A 322 -6.58 0.73 -21.02
N LEU A 323 -5.56 0.17 -21.68
CA LEU A 323 -4.15 0.42 -21.34
C LEU A 323 -3.70 1.86 -21.64
N GLN A 324 -4.29 2.52 -22.63
CA GLN A 324 -4.01 3.92 -22.91
C GLN A 324 -4.46 4.85 -21.79
N SER A 325 -5.55 4.57 -21.10
CA SER A 325 -6.07 5.42 -20.03
C SER A 325 -5.22 5.38 -18.76
N HIS A 326 -4.60 4.26 -18.42
CA HIS A 326 -3.72 4.12 -17.26
C HIS A 326 -2.33 4.72 -17.51
N HIS A 327 -1.80 4.60 -18.73
CA HIS A 327 -0.46 5.10 -19.06
C HIS A 327 -0.41 6.64 -19.17
N ASP A 328 -1.46 7.26 -19.67
CA ASP A 328 -1.57 8.72 -19.72
C ASP A 328 -1.63 9.36 -18.31
N LEU A 329 -2.15 8.64 -17.31
CA LEU A 329 -2.15 9.07 -15.91
C LEU A 329 -0.75 8.99 -15.28
N VAL A 330 0.02 7.95 -15.57
CA VAL A 330 1.38 7.78 -15.02
C VAL A 330 2.37 8.73 -15.70
N CYS A 331 2.28 8.94 -17.01
CA CYS A 331 3.13 9.89 -17.72
C CYS A 331 2.86 11.35 -17.33
N ARG A 332 1.61 11.75 -17.04
CA ARG A 332 1.30 13.09 -16.53
C ARG A 332 1.90 13.33 -15.14
N LEU A 333 1.92 12.32 -14.26
CA LEU A 333 2.51 12.41 -12.92
C LEU A 333 4.06 12.50 -12.94
N LEU A 334 4.72 12.06 -14.01
CA LEU A 334 6.17 12.11 -14.17
C LEU A 334 6.66 13.37 -14.90
N LEU A 335 5.78 14.11 -15.60
CA LEU A 335 6.12 15.34 -16.32
C LEU A 335 5.82 16.62 -15.52
N GLU A 336 5.20 16.52 -14.35
CA GLU A 336 4.93 17.63 -13.42
C GLU A 336 5.91 17.66 -12.22
N LYS A 337 7.15 17.17 -12.42
CA LYS A 337 8.25 17.35 -11.48
C LYS A 337 9.34 18.20 -12.08
#